data_01a9a54f0db4b8165d9e756f22fa70c4
#
_entry.id   01a9a54f0db4b8165d9e756f22fa70c4
#
_cell.length_a   1.000
_cell.length_b   1.000
_cell.length_c   1.000
_cell.angle_alpha   90.00
_cell.angle_beta   90.00
_cell.angle_gamma   90.00
#
_symmetry.space_group_name_H-M   'P 1'
#
loop_
_entity.id
_entity.type
_entity.pdbx_description
1 polymer ?
#
loop_
_entity_poly.entity_id
_entity_poly.type
_entity_poly.pdbx_seq_one_letter_code
_entity_poly.pdbx_strand_id
1 'polypeptide(L)'
;MCALVFFRALSLYADGKDSLSRKMIHMAGIDIKPAYIFPTHEFFAGNNATFAPIRKNLSVHLKYGFKFAPDTYFGQMYPHAVQGIGVGYNTFFHSSELGNPWSVYAFQTSRIASLTPRLSLDYEWNFGASFGWKKYDAESNPYNRVVGSKMNAYIHLSFLLNWQLDAQTNLRAGIGATHFSNGNT
;
A
#
# COMPACT_ATOMS: atom_id res chain seq x y z
N MET A 1 1.27 -12.16 -6.61
CA MET A 1 1.91 -11.25 -5.66
C MET A 1 1.38 -11.57 -4.27
N CYS A 2 2.24 -11.92 -3.30
CA CYS A 2 1.83 -12.22 -1.93
C CYS A 2 2.38 -11.13 -1.01
N ALA A 3 1.54 -10.50 -0.19
CA ALA A 3 1.98 -9.47 0.76
C ALA A 3 1.71 -9.94 2.19
N LEU A 4 2.74 -9.96 3.03
CA LEU A 4 2.64 -10.21 4.48
C LEU A 4 2.51 -8.86 5.19
N VAL A 5 1.46 -8.70 6.00
CA VAL A 5 1.11 -7.42 6.61
C VAL A 5 0.95 -7.61 8.11
N PHE A 6 1.72 -6.87 8.91
CA PHE A 6 1.58 -6.83 10.35
C PHE A 6 0.87 -5.54 10.77
N PHE A 7 -0.26 -5.66 11.48
CA PHE A 7 -0.94 -4.54 12.10
C PHE A 7 -0.90 -4.63 13.62
N ARG A 8 -0.50 -3.55 14.26
CA ARG A 8 -0.67 -3.38 15.70
C ARG A 8 -1.64 -2.22 15.94
N ALA A 9 -2.78 -2.50 16.57
CA ALA A 9 -3.67 -1.45 17.05
C ALA A 9 -3.06 -0.82 18.30
N LEU A 10 -2.68 0.45 18.24
CA LEU A 10 -2.31 1.24 19.41
C LEU A 10 -3.56 2.01 19.83
N SER A 11 -4.15 1.62 20.96
CA SER A 11 -5.16 2.45 21.64
C SER A 11 -4.41 3.55 22.39
N LEU A 12 -4.22 4.69 21.77
CA LEU A 12 -3.75 5.88 22.48
C LEU A 12 -4.95 6.45 23.24
N TYR A 13 -5.04 6.14 24.55
CA TYR A 13 -5.86 6.90 25.45
C TYR A 13 -5.18 8.25 25.71
N ALA A 14 -5.52 9.24 24.90
CA ALA A 14 -5.22 10.62 25.25
C ALA A 14 -6.24 11.04 26.30
N ASP A 15 -5.78 11.25 27.52
CA ASP A 15 -6.55 11.86 28.61
C ASP A 15 -6.67 13.38 28.36
N GLY A 16 -7.36 13.73 27.30
CA GLY A 16 -7.62 15.08 26.83
C GLY A 16 -9.12 15.30 26.68
N LYS A 17 -9.59 16.46 27.10
CA LYS A 17 -11.00 16.92 27.08
C LYS A 17 -11.63 17.00 25.68
N ASP A 18 -11.03 16.45 24.63
CA ASP A 18 -11.54 16.49 23.26
C ASP A 18 -12.50 15.32 22.98
N SER A 19 -13.76 15.64 22.81
CA SER A 19 -14.84 14.67 22.52
C SER A 19 -14.63 13.89 21.21
N LEU A 20 -13.77 14.35 20.32
CA LEU A 20 -13.47 13.70 19.04
C LEU A 20 -12.48 12.54 19.19
N SER A 21 -11.48 12.62 20.08
CA SER A 21 -10.50 11.55 20.27
C SER A 21 -11.11 10.28 20.89
N ARG A 22 -12.20 10.40 21.65
CA ARG A 22 -12.95 9.27 22.22
C ARG A 22 -13.79 8.51 21.18
N LYS A 23 -14.01 9.12 19.99
CA LYS A 23 -14.86 8.55 18.95
C LYS A 23 -14.09 7.78 17.87
N MET A 24 -12.76 7.70 17.98
CA MET A 24 -11.89 7.03 17.01
C MET A 24 -10.95 6.05 17.70
N ILE A 25 -10.72 4.91 17.04
CA ILE A 25 -9.72 3.92 17.43
C ILE A 25 -8.59 4.02 16.41
N HIS A 26 -7.39 4.36 16.88
CA HIS A 26 -6.20 4.57 16.06
C HIS A 26 -5.40 3.30 15.91
N MET A 27 -4.78 3.13 14.75
CA MET A 27 -3.99 1.95 14.40
C MET A 27 -2.74 2.34 13.63
N ALA A 28 -1.65 1.62 13.88
CA ALA A 28 -0.43 1.69 13.08
C ALA A 28 -0.10 0.32 12.51
N GLY A 29 0.52 0.28 11.33
CA GLY A 29 0.86 -0.97 10.68
C GLY A 29 2.08 -0.87 9.78
N ILE A 30 2.69 -2.02 9.52
CA ILE A 30 3.79 -2.19 8.59
C ILE A 30 3.38 -3.26 7.58
N ASP A 31 3.50 -2.94 6.27
CA ASP A 31 3.30 -3.89 5.19
C ASP A 31 4.63 -4.18 4.50
N ILE A 32 4.90 -5.45 4.21
CA ILE A 32 5.99 -5.87 3.34
C ILE A 32 5.36 -6.58 2.13
N LYS A 33 5.61 -6.06 0.93
CA LYS A 33 4.95 -6.51 -0.30
C LYS A 33 5.99 -6.92 -1.35
N PRO A 34 6.43 -8.19 -1.37
CA PRO A 34 7.15 -8.72 -2.52
C PRO A 34 6.20 -8.83 -3.71
N ALA A 35 6.67 -8.42 -4.90
CA ALA A 35 5.83 -8.40 -6.09
C ALA A 35 6.54 -8.94 -7.31
N TYR A 36 5.76 -9.52 -8.22
CA TYR A 36 6.17 -9.86 -9.57
C TYR A 36 5.66 -8.80 -10.55
N ILE A 37 6.55 -8.33 -11.44
CA ILE A 37 6.23 -7.33 -12.44
C ILE A 37 5.85 -8.05 -13.73
N PHE A 38 4.60 -7.86 -14.18
CA PHE A 38 4.18 -8.29 -15.49
C PHE A 38 4.78 -7.35 -16.56
N PRO A 39 5.46 -7.86 -17.58
CA PRO A 39 6.10 -7.03 -18.60
C PRO A 39 5.05 -6.51 -19.57
N THR A 40 4.52 -5.35 -19.30
CA THR A 40 3.59 -4.65 -20.19
C THR A 40 4.30 -3.82 -21.27
N HIS A 41 5.64 -3.71 -21.19
CA HIS A 41 6.47 -2.96 -22.11
C HIS A 41 7.83 -3.66 -22.29
N GLU A 42 8.47 -3.49 -23.46
CA GLU A 42 9.75 -4.10 -23.82
C GLU A 42 10.87 -3.80 -22.82
N PHE A 43 10.88 -2.62 -22.21
CA PHE A 43 11.81 -2.23 -21.16
C PHE A 43 11.82 -3.25 -20.02
N PHE A 44 10.66 -3.67 -19.52
CA PHE A 44 10.55 -4.70 -18.49
C PHE A 44 10.83 -6.11 -19.02
N ALA A 45 10.75 -6.32 -20.33
CA ALA A 45 11.07 -7.60 -20.96
C ALA A 45 12.56 -7.82 -21.18
N GLY A 46 13.40 -6.78 -21.03
CA GLY A 46 14.85 -6.87 -21.21
C GLY A 46 15.44 -5.82 -22.14
N ASN A 47 14.65 -4.96 -22.76
CA ASN A 47 15.15 -3.82 -23.54
C ASN A 47 15.52 -2.66 -22.58
N ASN A 48 16.53 -2.88 -21.78
CA ASN A 48 17.06 -1.97 -20.75
C ASN A 48 18.60 -2.07 -20.72
N ALA A 49 19.26 -1.24 -19.94
CA ALA A 49 20.71 -1.17 -19.90
C ALA A 49 21.41 -2.46 -19.41
N THR A 50 20.69 -3.31 -18.70
CA THR A 50 21.21 -4.61 -18.21
C THR A 50 20.92 -5.77 -19.15
N PHE A 51 20.14 -5.56 -20.22
CA PHE A 51 19.67 -6.59 -21.14
C PHE A 51 19.00 -7.79 -20.43
N ALA A 52 18.39 -7.55 -19.28
CA ALA A 52 17.76 -8.56 -18.45
C ALA A 52 16.34 -8.18 -18.03
N PRO A 53 15.39 -9.14 -17.95
CA PRO A 53 14.03 -8.85 -17.55
C PRO A 53 13.92 -8.32 -16.12
N ILE A 54 13.18 -7.23 -15.92
CA ILE A 54 12.86 -6.66 -14.61
C ILE A 54 11.56 -7.31 -14.11
N ARG A 55 11.65 -8.24 -13.19
CA ARG A 55 10.51 -9.06 -12.73
C ARG A 55 10.16 -8.87 -11.25
N LYS A 56 11.05 -8.27 -10.48
CA LYS A 56 10.94 -8.23 -9.02
C LYS A 56 10.75 -6.80 -8.53
N ASN A 57 9.83 -6.65 -7.61
CA ASN A 57 9.68 -5.45 -6.78
C ASN A 57 9.54 -5.89 -5.33
N LEU A 58 10.10 -5.12 -4.43
CA LEU A 58 9.88 -5.21 -2.99
C LEU A 58 9.48 -3.83 -2.50
N SER A 59 8.39 -3.76 -1.74
CA SER A 59 8.01 -2.52 -1.08
C SER A 59 7.75 -2.72 0.41
N VAL A 60 8.09 -1.68 1.18
CA VAL A 60 7.81 -1.60 2.62
C VAL A 60 6.97 -0.34 2.84
N HIS A 61 5.88 -0.49 3.59
CA HIS A 61 4.95 0.59 3.84
C HIS A 61 4.73 0.76 5.35
N LEU A 62 4.69 2.01 5.79
CA LEU A 62 4.20 2.40 7.10
C LEU A 62 2.80 3.00 6.93
N LYS A 63 1.88 2.59 7.78
CA LYS A 63 0.47 3.02 7.73
C LYS A 63 0.02 3.53 9.07
N TYR A 64 -0.74 4.61 9.03
CA TYR A 64 -1.52 5.10 10.15
C TYR A 64 -2.99 5.15 9.73
N GLY A 65 -3.84 4.48 10.50
CA GLY A 65 -5.26 4.39 10.23
C GLY A 65 -6.10 4.66 11.46
N PHE A 66 -7.37 4.90 11.24
CA PHE A 66 -8.39 4.98 12.28
C PHE A 66 -9.69 4.34 11.83
N LYS A 67 -10.47 3.90 12.78
CA LYS A 67 -11.87 3.52 12.62
C LYS A 67 -12.73 4.25 13.64
N PHE A 68 -13.99 4.45 13.34
CA PHE A 68 -14.93 5.03 14.29
C PHE A 68 -15.26 4.05 15.41
N ALA A 69 -15.43 4.56 16.63
CA ALA A 69 -15.80 3.75 17.78
C ALA A 69 -17.22 3.16 17.60
N PRO A 70 -17.51 1.95 18.12
CA PRO A 70 -18.77 1.25 17.89
C PRO A 70 -20.02 1.97 18.41
N ASP A 71 -19.87 2.86 19.37
CA ASP A 71 -20.93 3.70 19.95
C ASP A 71 -21.26 4.96 19.12
N THR A 72 -20.52 5.21 18.04
CA THR A 72 -20.78 6.32 17.12
C THR A 72 -21.66 5.92 15.97
N TYR A 73 -22.37 6.88 15.36
CA TYR A 73 -23.19 6.66 14.17
C TYR A 73 -22.40 6.01 13.02
N PHE A 74 -21.23 6.56 12.70
CA PHE A 74 -20.37 5.98 11.64
C PHE A 74 -19.75 4.63 12.02
N GLY A 75 -19.46 4.41 13.31
CA GLY A 75 -18.96 3.11 13.80
C GLY A 75 -20.01 2.01 13.70
N GLN A 76 -21.28 2.34 13.87
CA GLN A 76 -22.40 1.41 13.67
C GLN A 76 -22.67 1.14 12.19
N MET A 77 -22.60 2.18 11.35
CA MET A 77 -22.83 2.04 9.90
C MET A 77 -21.67 1.33 9.18
N TYR A 78 -20.43 1.56 9.61
CA TYR A 78 -19.22 1.00 8.99
C TYR A 78 -18.29 0.33 10.03
N PRO A 79 -18.74 -0.73 10.71
CA PRO A 79 -18.06 -1.28 11.91
C PRO A 79 -16.66 -1.85 11.62
N HIS A 80 -16.37 -2.16 10.35
CA HIS A 80 -15.14 -2.81 9.93
C HIS A 80 -14.30 -1.94 8.99
N ALA A 81 -14.71 -0.71 8.73
CA ALA A 81 -13.96 0.19 7.87
C ALA A 81 -12.83 0.86 8.66
N VAL A 82 -11.61 0.73 8.14
CA VAL A 82 -10.42 1.44 8.60
C VAL A 82 -9.95 2.31 7.46
N GLN A 83 -9.70 3.57 7.73
CA GLN A 83 -9.18 4.51 6.75
C GLN A 83 -7.97 5.26 7.31
N GLY A 84 -7.10 5.75 6.43
CA GLY A 84 -5.91 6.43 6.88
C GLY A 84 -4.96 6.81 5.77
N ILE A 85 -3.71 7.04 6.16
CA ILE A 85 -2.62 7.42 5.26
C ILE A 85 -1.47 6.43 5.38
N GLY A 86 -0.73 6.27 4.30
CA GLY A 86 0.46 5.44 4.28
C GLY A 86 1.59 6.07 3.50
N VAL A 87 2.81 5.68 3.87
CA VAL A 87 4.03 6.00 3.15
C VAL A 87 4.71 4.68 2.78
N GLY A 88 5.11 4.52 1.53
CA GLY A 88 5.77 3.32 1.03
C GLY A 88 7.10 3.64 0.35
N TYR A 89 8.06 2.75 0.51
CA TYR A 89 9.31 2.74 -0.24
C TYR A 89 9.33 1.53 -1.14
N ASN A 90 9.69 1.73 -2.41
CA ASN A 90 9.68 0.69 -3.43
C ASN A 90 11.09 0.51 -4.00
N THR A 91 11.52 -0.73 -4.18
CA THR A 91 12.71 -1.05 -4.96
C THR A 91 12.39 -2.08 -6.03
N PHE A 92 12.84 -1.78 -7.24
CA PHE A 92 12.74 -2.66 -8.42
C PHE A 92 14.04 -3.41 -8.68
N PHE A 93 15.06 -3.21 -7.82
CA PHE A 93 16.42 -3.71 -7.99
C PHE A 93 17.12 -3.22 -9.27
N HIS A 94 16.60 -2.12 -9.85
CA HIS A 94 17.09 -1.43 -11.05
C HIS A 94 17.10 0.09 -10.82
N SER A 95 17.76 0.52 -9.74
CA SER A 95 17.75 1.92 -9.30
C SER A 95 18.47 2.87 -10.26
N SER A 96 19.36 2.35 -11.11
CA SER A 96 20.04 3.14 -12.15
C SER A 96 19.06 3.68 -13.20
N GLU A 97 18.00 2.93 -13.55
CA GLU A 97 17.06 3.26 -14.59
C GLU A 97 15.68 3.67 -14.05
N LEU A 98 15.17 3.00 -13.01
CA LEU A 98 13.84 3.25 -12.43
C LEU A 98 13.86 4.16 -11.21
N GLY A 99 14.99 4.23 -10.49
CA GLY A 99 15.06 4.80 -9.16
C GLY A 99 14.47 3.86 -8.10
N ASN A 100 14.31 4.40 -6.89
CA ASN A 100 13.62 3.74 -5.78
C ASN A 100 12.52 4.69 -5.29
N PRO A 101 11.32 4.66 -5.88
CA PRO A 101 10.30 5.64 -5.59
C PRO A 101 9.66 5.44 -4.23
N TRP A 102 9.30 6.57 -3.63
CA TRP A 102 8.43 6.66 -2.47
C TRP A 102 6.99 6.84 -2.92
N SER A 103 6.05 6.38 -2.11
CA SER A 103 4.61 6.58 -2.32
C SER A 103 4.00 7.19 -1.07
N VAL A 104 3.09 8.17 -1.25
CA VAL A 104 2.21 8.69 -0.19
C VAL A 104 0.79 8.52 -0.66
N TYR A 105 -0.06 7.93 0.17
CA TYR A 105 -1.40 7.54 -0.25
C TYR A 105 -2.41 7.56 0.89
N ALA A 106 -3.67 7.76 0.55
CA ALA A 106 -4.80 7.40 1.39
C ALA A 106 -5.14 5.92 1.18
N PHE A 107 -5.62 5.25 2.22
CA PHE A 107 -6.11 3.89 2.11
C PHE A 107 -7.44 3.70 2.85
N GLN A 108 -8.17 2.71 2.42
CA GLN A 108 -9.31 2.16 3.15
C GLN A 108 -9.25 0.64 3.10
N THR A 109 -9.43 0.03 4.27
CA THR A 109 -9.65 -1.42 4.43
C THR A 109 -11.05 -1.63 4.95
N SER A 110 -11.75 -2.64 4.43
CA SER A 110 -13.05 -3.04 4.98
C SER A 110 -13.24 -4.54 4.85
N ARG A 111 -14.09 -5.09 5.73
CA ARG A 111 -14.40 -6.51 5.75
C ARG A 111 -15.40 -6.88 4.67
N ILE A 112 -15.09 -7.97 3.94
CA ILE A 112 -16.00 -8.62 3.01
C ILE A 112 -16.82 -9.69 3.74
N ALA A 113 -16.12 -10.54 4.51
CA ALA A 113 -16.74 -11.65 5.21
C ALA A 113 -16.00 -12.04 6.48
N SER A 114 -16.71 -12.46 7.50
CA SER A 114 -16.15 -13.14 8.68
C SER A 114 -16.13 -14.64 8.42
N LEU A 115 -14.94 -15.23 8.35
CA LEU A 115 -14.76 -16.67 8.11
C LEU A 115 -14.83 -17.46 9.42
N THR A 116 -14.26 -16.89 10.48
CA THR A 116 -14.34 -17.38 11.86
C THR A 116 -14.42 -16.20 12.82
N PRO A 117 -14.63 -16.39 14.13
CA PRO A 117 -14.61 -15.27 15.09
C PRO A 117 -13.30 -14.45 15.10
N ARG A 118 -12.18 -15.05 14.64
CA ARG A 118 -10.85 -14.40 14.61
C ARG A 118 -10.26 -14.23 13.21
N LEU A 119 -10.91 -14.74 12.17
CA LEU A 119 -10.40 -14.68 10.80
C LEU A 119 -11.45 -14.05 9.89
N SER A 120 -11.06 -13.03 9.15
CA SER A 120 -11.89 -12.36 8.15
C SER A 120 -11.20 -12.28 6.79
N LEU A 121 -12.02 -12.15 5.76
CA LEU A 121 -11.60 -11.72 4.43
C LEU A 121 -11.91 -10.23 4.32
N ASP A 122 -10.86 -9.45 4.08
CA ASP A 122 -10.93 -7.99 3.96
C ASP A 122 -10.45 -7.58 2.55
N TYR A 123 -10.90 -6.42 2.06
CA TYR A 123 -10.27 -5.75 0.92
C TYR A 123 -9.59 -4.47 1.37
N GLU A 124 -8.59 -4.05 0.62
CA GLU A 124 -7.92 -2.77 0.82
C GLU A 124 -7.64 -2.12 -0.52
N TRP A 125 -7.98 -0.83 -0.63
CA TRP A 125 -7.55 0.00 -1.73
C TRP A 125 -6.70 1.16 -1.23
N ASN A 126 -5.70 1.55 -2.05
CA ASN A 126 -4.83 2.68 -1.79
C ASN A 126 -4.82 3.56 -3.03
N PHE A 127 -4.89 4.87 -2.81
CA PHE A 127 -4.80 5.87 -3.87
C PHE A 127 -3.92 7.04 -3.42
N GLY A 128 -2.96 7.43 -4.27
CA GLY A 128 -2.05 8.51 -3.95
C GLY A 128 -1.06 8.81 -5.07
N ALA A 129 0.11 9.32 -4.67
CA ALA A 129 1.19 9.67 -5.57
C ALA A 129 2.48 8.96 -5.19
N SER A 130 3.30 8.64 -6.18
CA SER A 130 4.66 8.15 -6.02
C SER A 130 5.66 9.10 -6.69
N PHE A 131 6.81 9.27 -6.08
CA PHE A 131 7.85 10.23 -6.50
C PHE A 131 9.24 9.65 -6.27
N GLY A 132 10.25 10.25 -6.95
CA GLY A 132 11.62 9.71 -6.92
C GLY A 132 11.90 8.72 -8.05
N TRP A 133 11.04 8.67 -9.06
CA TRP A 133 11.27 7.93 -10.29
C TRP A 133 12.38 8.58 -11.13
N LYS A 134 13.18 7.75 -11.78
CA LYS A 134 14.05 8.21 -12.88
C LYS A 134 13.24 8.18 -14.16
N LYS A 135 13.06 9.33 -14.77
CA LYS A 135 12.36 9.45 -16.05
C LYS A 135 13.27 9.10 -17.22
N TYR A 136 12.67 8.90 -18.39
CA TYR A 136 13.38 8.86 -19.67
C TYR A 136 14.26 10.09 -19.85
N ASP A 137 15.46 9.87 -20.33
CA ASP A 137 16.41 10.87 -20.76
C ASP A 137 17.28 10.31 -21.87
N ALA A 138 17.41 11.03 -22.98
CA ALA A 138 18.06 10.51 -24.20
C ALA A 138 19.55 10.20 -24.02
N GLU A 139 20.23 10.87 -23.09
CA GLU A 139 21.66 10.68 -22.83
C GLU A 139 21.92 9.75 -21.64
N SER A 140 21.24 9.96 -20.53
CA SER A 140 21.52 9.27 -19.25
C SER A 140 20.62 8.09 -18.95
N ASN A 141 19.42 7.98 -19.62
CA ASN A 141 18.46 6.90 -19.39
C ASN A 141 17.64 6.57 -20.66
N PRO A 142 18.31 6.24 -21.80
CA PRO A 142 17.66 6.14 -23.11
C PRO A 142 16.72 4.95 -23.27
N TYR A 143 16.86 3.91 -22.46
CA TYR A 143 16.02 2.71 -22.54
C TYR A 143 14.68 2.86 -21.79
N ASN A 144 14.63 3.73 -20.75
CA ASN A 144 13.46 3.84 -19.89
C ASN A 144 12.35 4.72 -20.50
N ARG A 145 11.74 4.27 -21.56
CA ARG A 145 10.60 4.96 -22.22
C ARG A 145 9.28 4.80 -21.46
N VAL A 146 9.26 4.04 -20.35
CA VAL A 146 8.05 3.74 -19.55
C VAL A 146 7.75 4.83 -18.53
N VAL A 147 8.80 5.50 -18.03
CA VAL A 147 8.67 6.51 -16.98
C VAL A 147 8.84 7.89 -17.59
N GLY A 148 7.72 8.53 -17.91
CA GLY A 148 7.70 9.89 -18.47
C GLY A 148 7.77 11.01 -17.43
N SER A 149 7.53 10.72 -16.15
CA SER A 149 7.45 11.70 -15.07
C SER A 149 8.19 11.25 -13.81
N LYS A 150 8.73 12.22 -13.05
CA LYS A 150 9.31 11.99 -11.72
C LYS A 150 8.24 11.70 -10.65
N MET A 151 6.98 12.05 -10.93
CA MET A 151 5.82 11.80 -10.08
C MET A 151 4.76 11.04 -10.87
N ASN A 152 4.24 9.97 -10.29
CA ASN A 152 3.23 9.10 -10.90
C ASN A 152 2.09 8.85 -9.90
N ALA A 153 0.89 8.58 -10.40
CA ALA A 153 -0.19 8.08 -9.57
C ALA A 153 0.18 6.70 -8.99
N TYR A 154 -0.20 6.45 -7.76
CA TYR A 154 -0.08 5.17 -7.08
C TYR A 154 -1.46 4.62 -6.78
N ILE A 155 -1.78 3.46 -7.32
CA ILE A 155 -3.05 2.76 -7.13
C ILE A 155 -2.75 1.34 -6.70
N HIS A 156 -3.39 0.88 -5.64
CA HIS A 156 -3.25 -0.50 -5.16
C HIS A 156 -4.61 -1.04 -4.72
N LEU A 157 -4.88 -2.29 -5.08
CA LEU A 157 -6.04 -3.05 -4.62
C LEU A 157 -5.57 -4.42 -4.13
N SER A 158 -6.06 -4.85 -2.98
CA SER A 158 -5.73 -6.17 -2.43
C SER A 158 -6.91 -6.81 -1.70
N PHE A 159 -6.86 -8.15 -1.62
CA PHE A 159 -7.69 -8.99 -0.79
C PHE A 159 -6.82 -9.65 0.26
N LEU A 160 -7.24 -9.57 1.51
CA LEU A 160 -6.44 -9.90 2.68
C LEU A 160 -7.21 -10.87 3.59
N LEU A 161 -6.56 -11.95 3.98
CA LEU A 161 -6.96 -12.69 5.16
C LEU A 161 -6.41 -11.95 6.38
N ASN A 162 -7.29 -11.56 7.28
CA ASN A 162 -6.98 -10.80 8.47
C ASN A 162 -7.26 -11.68 9.70
N TRP A 163 -6.19 -12.06 10.39
CA TRP A 163 -6.24 -12.89 11.58
C TRP A 163 -6.00 -12.05 12.82
N GLN A 164 -7.00 -12.00 13.69
CA GLN A 164 -6.90 -11.34 14.98
C GLN A 164 -6.16 -12.25 15.97
N LEU A 165 -4.92 -11.89 16.30
CA LEU A 165 -4.08 -12.63 17.24
C LEU A 165 -4.51 -12.37 18.69
N ASP A 166 -4.75 -11.09 19.00
CA ASP A 166 -5.25 -10.62 20.30
C ASP A 166 -6.13 -9.38 20.13
N ALA A 167 -6.50 -8.72 21.24
CA ALA A 167 -7.36 -7.53 21.22
C ALA A 167 -6.75 -6.31 20.49
N GLN A 168 -5.43 -6.28 20.31
CA GLN A 168 -4.71 -5.14 19.76
C GLN A 168 -3.88 -5.47 18.52
N THR A 169 -3.67 -6.77 18.22
CA THR A 169 -2.73 -7.22 17.19
C THR A 169 -3.45 -8.04 16.13
N ASN A 170 -3.26 -7.66 14.87
CA ASN A 170 -3.73 -8.40 13.72
C ASN A 170 -2.56 -8.78 12.82
N LEU A 171 -2.59 -9.99 12.27
CA LEU A 171 -1.72 -10.46 11.20
C LEU A 171 -2.55 -10.50 9.92
N ARG A 172 -2.03 -9.92 8.84
CA ARG A 172 -2.70 -9.94 7.54
C ARG A 172 -1.80 -10.53 6.48
N ALA A 173 -2.36 -11.37 5.63
CA ALA A 173 -1.69 -11.90 4.45
C ALA A 173 -2.67 -11.93 3.28
N GLY A 174 -2.19 -11.69 2.06
CA GLY A 174 -3.09 -11.67 0.92
C GLY A 174 -2.41 -11.45 -0.41
N ILE A 175 -3.23 -11.19 -1.40
CA ILE A 175 -2.80 -10.92 -2.78
C ILE A 175 -3.34 -9.57 -3.22
N GLY A 176 -2.59 -8.89 -4.09
CA GLY A 176 -3.02 -7.59 -4.61
C GLY A 176 -2.29 -7.21 -5.88
N ALA A 177 -2.75 -6.14 -6.49
CA ALA A 177 -2.15 -5.52 -7.66
C ALA A 177 -1.81 -4.06 -7.38
N THR A 178 -0.65 -3.62 -7.87
CA THR A 178 -0.22 -2.22 -7.81
C THR A 178 -0.04 -1.71 -9.23
N HIS A 179 -0.53 -0.50 -9.47
CA HIS A 179 -0.35 0.22 -10.72
C HIS A 179 0.25 1.60 -10.46
N PHE A 180 1.27 1.94 -11.24
CA PHE A 180 1.84 3.28 -11.29
C PHE A 180 1.53 3.88 -12.66
N SER A 181 1.01 5.10 -12.70
CA SER A 181 0.64 5.78 -13.96
C SER A 181 1.03 7.25 -13.91
N ASN A 182 1.56 7.72 -15.02
CA ASN A 182 1.90 9.15 -15.20
C ASN A 182 0.82 9.95 -15.95
N GLY A 183 -0.28 9.29 -16.36
CA GLY A 183 -1.35 9.92 -17.12
C GLY A 183 -0.97 10.31 -18.56
N ASN A 184 0.22 9.96 -19.02
CA ASN A 184 0.69 10.20 -20.37
C ASN A 184 0.58 8.88 -21.15
N THR A 185 -0.40 8.77 -22.00
CA THR A 185 -0.57 7.71 -23.00
C THR A 185 0.00 8.16 -24.31
#